data_d78f1537f5ce2580de9ab574fbd494f5
#
_entry.id   d78f1537f5ce2580de9ab574fbd494f5
#
_cell.length_a   1.000
_cell.length_b   1.000
_cell.length_c   1.000
_cell.angle_alpha   90.00
_cell.angle_beta   90.00
_cell.angle_gamma   90.00
#
_symmetry.space_group_name_H-M   'P 1'
#
loop_
_entity.id
_entity.type
_entity.pdbx_description
1 polymer ?
#
loop_
_entity_poly.entity_id
_entity_poly.type
_entity_poly.pdbx_seq_one_letter_code
_entity_poly.pdbx_strand_id
1 'polypeptide(L)'
;MSMRTRNPIMLLAVMFVCQFCAAQAITVVAAADLQFAMQDVAAKFQKETGKDVKLTYGSSGSFFEQLQNGAPFDMFFSANLDYPKELKTAGLVEPGSYYEYAKGRIVIWVPKDSKLDLSSGLQVLLNPSIKKIAVANPRHAPYGQAAVAAMQKASVYDKVKDKFVLGENISQTASFVMSGAADVGIVALSLALSPNMKDKGRYVEIPADEYPPIEQACVILSSSKNKETAMQFLSFIKTAAVADTLRRYGFDVPSTE
;
A
#
# COMPACT_ATOMS: atom_id res chain seq x y z
N MET A 1 -2.57 87.09 17.78
CA MET A 1 -2.17 86.17 16.66
C MET A 1 -1.74 84.86 17.31
N SER A 2 -2.64 83.86 17.34
CA SER A 2 -2.45 82.56 18.01
C SER A 2 -2.27 81.51 16.96
N MET A 3 -1.02 80.93 16.93
CA MET A 3 -0.71 79.78 16.05
C MET A 3 -1.15 78.52 16.75
N ARG A 4 -2.15 77.78 16.16
CA ARG A 4 -2.54 76.46 16.56
C ARG A 4 -1.59 75.44 15.92
N THR A 5 -0.82 74.76 16.71
CA THR A 5 0.00 73.58 16.30
C THR A 5 -0.92 72.37 16.18
N ARG A 6 -1.01 71.80 14.96
CA ARG A 6 -1.71 70.53 14.69
C ARG A 6 -0.73 69.37 14.87
N ASN A 7 -0.97 68.52 15.87
CA ASN A 7 -0.28 67.22 16.02
C ASN A 7 -0.79 66.23 14.99
N PRO A 8 0.06 65.56 14.22
CA PRO A 8 -0.36 64.44 13.39
C PRO A 8 -0.40 63.18 14.26
N ILE A 9 -1.57 62.59 14.42
CA ILE A 9 -1.78 61.27 14.99
C ILE A 9 -1.29 60.25 13.94
N MET A 10 -0.17 59.64 14.25
CA MET A 10 0.41 58.56 13.42
C MET A 10 -0.33 57.26 13.72
N LEU A 11 -1.25 56.88 12.81
CA LEU A 11 -2.00 55.63 12.90
C LEU A 11 -1.09 54.47 12.52
N LEU A 12 -0.59 53.71 13.50
CA LEU A 12 0.21 52.52 13.32
C LEU A 12 -0.71 51.36 12.91
N ALA A 13 -0.84 51.08 11.61
CA ALA A 13 -1.55 49.91 11.09
C ALA A 13 -0.73 48.68 11.34
N VAL A 14 -1.07 47.91 12.38
CA VAL A 14 -0.51 46.56 12.61
C VAL A 14 -1.10 45.63 11.54
N MET A 15 -0.33 45.37 10.48
CA MET A 15 -0.64 44.28 9.53
C MET A 15 -0.46 42.93 10.24
N PHE A 16 -1.58 42.31 10.58
CA PHE A 16 -1.61 40.89 11.00
C PHE A 16 -1.34 40.03 9.77
N VAL A 17 -0.07 39.69 9.53
CA VAL A 17 0.29 38.74 8.51
C VAL A 17 -0.16 37.36 9.02
N CYS A 18 -1.36 36.94 8.61
CA CYS A 18 -1.83 35.59 8.79
C CYS A 18 -0.91 34.70 7.94
N GLN A 19 0.13 34.15 8.53
CA GLN A 19 0.92 33.09 7.89
C GLN A 19 -0.03 31.90 7.73
N PHE A 20 -0.59 31.76 6.53
CA PHE A 20 -1.15 30.50 6.10
C PHE A 20 0.00 29.46 6.17
N CYS A 21 0.05 28.73 7.27
CA CYS A 21 0.87 27.53 7.36
C CYS A 21 0.28 26.57 6.31
N ALA A 22 0.83 26.58 5.10
CA ALA A 22 0.45 25.62 4.08
C ALA A 22 0.61 24.25 4.72
N ALA A 23 -0.48 23.51 4.87
CA ALA A 23 -0.47 22.18 5.42
C ALA A 23 0.56 21.35 4.64
N GLN A 24 1.64 20.98 5.30
CA GLN A 24 2.79 20.36 4.66
C GLN A 24 2.41 18.92 4.30
N ALA A 25 2.05 18.70 3.04
CA ALA A 25 1.72 17.39 2.52
C ALA A 25 2.97 16.52 2.43
N ILE A 26 2.88 15.27 2.90
CA ILE A 26 3.92 14.26 2.63
C ILE A 26 3.55 13.43 1.40
N THR A 27 4.57 12.99 0.66
CA THR A 27 4.44 12.09 -0.48
C THR A 27 4.86 10.68 -0.08
N VAL A 28 3.94 9.75 -0.23
CA VAL A 28 4.12 8.36 0.22
C VAL A 28 3.96 7.42 -0.96
N VAL A 29 4.94 6.56 -1.17
CA VAL A 29 4.80 5.41 -2.07
C VAL A 29 4.48 4.17 -1.26
N ALA A 30 3.48 3.41 -1.70
CA ALA A 30 2.99 2.26 -0.98
C ALA A 30 2.71 1.07 -1.90
N ALA A 31 2.95 -0.12 -1.40
CA ALA A 31 2.55 -1.35 -2.05
C ALA A 31 1.05 -1.33 -2.35
N ALA A 32 0.68 -1.78 -3.55
CA ALA A 32 -0.67 -1.58 -4.08
C ALA A 32 -1.77 -2.37 -3.35
N ASP A 33 -1.41 -3.36 -2.54
CA ASP A 33 -2.32 -4.06 -1.63
C ASP A 33 -2.89 -3.15 -0.52
N LEU A 34 -2.17 -2.07 -0.19
CA LEU A 34 -2.58 -1.07 0.79
C LEU A 34 -3.60 -0.05 0.25
N GLN A 35 -3.92 -0.07 -1.04
CA GLN A 35 -4.64 1.01 -1.72
C GLN A 35 -5.85 1.52 -0.94
N PHE A 36 -6.74 0.65 -0.52
CA PHE A 36 -7.97 1.06 0.17
C PHE A 36 -7.76 1.30 1.67
N ALA A 37 -6.98 0.44 2.32
CA ALA A 37 -6.69 0.59 3.74
C ALA A 37 -5.94 1.91 4.02
N MET A 38 -4.95 2.24 3.19
CA MET A 38 -4.15 3.45 3.38
C MET A 38 -4.92 4.73 3.02
N GLN A 39 -5.89 4.67 2.08
CA GLN A 39 -6.81 5.79 1.84
C GLN A 39 -7.63 6.12 3.10
N ASP A 40 -8.19 5.10 3.77
CA ASP A 40 -8.91 5.27 5.04
C ASP A 40 -8.01 5.83 6.14
N VAL A 41 -6.77 5.33 6.23
CA VAL A 41 -5.77 5.78 7.21
C VAL A 41 -5.38 7.23 6.96
N ALA A 42 -5.08 7.59 5.71
CA ALA A 42 -4.71 8.96 5.34
C ALA A 42 -5.85 9.96 5.60
N ALA A 43 -7.09 9.58 5.29
CA ALA A 43 -8.27 10.40 5.57
C ALA A 43 -8.47 10.65 7.08
N LYS A 44 -8.24 9.63 7.91
CA LYS A 44 -8.27 9.81 9.38
C LYS A 44 -7.16 10.73 9.86
N PHE A 45 -5.93 10.52 9.38
CA PHE A 45 -4.79 11.37 9.74
C PHE A 45 -5.05 12.83 9.37
N GLN A 46 -5.55 13.10 8.16
CA GLN A 46 -5.92 14.44 7.73
C GLN A 46 -7.00 15.07 8.63
N LYS A 47 -8.03 14.28 8.97
CA LYS A 47 -9.11 14.75 9.87
C LYS A 47 -8.58 15.14 11.25
N GLU A 48 -7.62 14.40 11.80
CA GLU A 48 -7.09 14.62 13.14
C GLU A 48 -6.02 15.72 13.20
N THR A 49 -5.22 15.84 12.13
CA THR A 49 -4.04 16.72 12.15
C THR A 49 -4.11 17.91 11.21
N GLY A 50 -5.05 17.91 10.26
CA GLY A 50 -5.12 18.89 9.16
C GLY A 50 -4.01 18.71 8.11
N LYS A 51 -3.19 17.65 8.17
CA LYS A 51 -2.06 17.40 7.28
C LYS A 51 -2.41 16.38 6.21
N ASP A 52 -1.98 16.65 4.97
CA ASP A 52 -2.24 15.79 3.82
C ASP A 52 -1.19 14.70 3.64
N VAL A 53 -1.65 13.53 3.16
CA VAL A 53 -0.80 12.42 2.72
C VAL A 53 -1.13 12.12 1.26
N LYS A 54 -0.19 12.41 0.35
CA LYS A 54 -0.32 12.09 -1.07
C LYS A 54 0.19 10.68 -1.30
N LEU A 55 -0.70 9.78 -1.68
CA LEU A 55 -0.44 8.35 -1.83
C LEU A 55 -0.26 7.98 -3.31
N THR A 56 0.82 7.27 -3.60
CA THR A 56 1.07 6.64 -4.90
C THR A 56 1.23 5.14 -4.69
N TYR A 57 0.49 4.34 -5.47
CA TYR A 57 0.47 2.89 -5.32
C TYR A 57 1.16 2.18 -6.48
N GLY A 58 1.92 1.15 -6.17
CA GLY A 58 2.67 0.38 -7.16
C GLY A 58 3.24 -0.90 -6.59
N SER A 59 4.19 -1.50 -7.30
CA SER A 59 4.91 -2.65 -6.76
C SER A 59 6.06 -2.20 -5.86
N SER A 60 6.32 -2.95 -4.80
CA SER A 60 7.39 -2.63 -3.85
C SER A 60 8.77 -2.62 -4.50
N GLY A 61 9.05 -3.56 -5.40
CA GLY A 61 10.34 -3.62 -6.10
C GLY A 61 10.54 -2.43 -7.04
N SER A 62 9.50 -2.03 -7.81
CA SER A 62 9.61 -0.86 -8.70
C SER A 62 9.81 0.44 -7.91
N PHE A 63 9.19 0.58 -6.73
CA PHE A 63 9.47 1.74 -5.87
C PHE A 63 10.86 1.68 -5.25
N PHE A 64 11.30 0.50 -4.82
CA PHE A 64 12.64 0.32 -4.31
C PHE A 64 13.72 0.78 -5.32
N GLU A 65 13.61 0.36 -6.58
CA GLU A 65 14.50 0.82 -7.66
C GLU A 65 14.46 2.33 -7.85
N GLN A 66 13.27 2.95 -7.84
CA GLN A 66 13.13 4.40 -7.94
C GLN A 66 13.80 5.12 -6.76
N LEU A 67 13.62 4.62 -5.54
CA LEU A 67 14.17 5.21 -4.32
C LEU A 67 15.69 5.10 -4.27
N GLN A 68 16.27 3.98 -4.72
CA GLN A 68 17.72 3.85 -4.89
C GLN A 68 18.29 4.86 -5.88
N ASN A 69 17.49 5.25 -6.89
CA ASN A 69 17.84 6.27 -7.89
C ASN A 69 17.45 7.69 -7.48
N GLY A 70 17.10 7.91 -6.19
CA GLY A 70 16.87 9.25 -5.62
C GLY A 70 15.50 9.85 -5.91
N ALA A 71 14.46 9.04 -6.18
CA ALA A 71 13.10 9.53 -6.34
C ALA A 71 12.63 10.30 -5.09
N PRO A 72 12.02 11.50 -5.24
CA PRO A 72 11.78 12.43 -4.15
C PRO A 72 10.47 12.13 -3.39
N PHE A 73 10.46 11.04 -2.65
CA PHE A 73 9.35 10.69 -1.76
C PHE A 73 9.76 10.86 -0.29
N ASP A 74 8.78 11.00 0.58
CA ASP A 74 8.99 11.15 2.02
C ASP A 74 8.97 9.80 2.76
N MET A 75 8.09 8.88 2.35
CA MET A 75 7.94 7.57 3.00
C MET A 75 7.72 6.46 1.98
N PHE A 76 8.14 5.25 2.37
CA PHE A 76 7.93 4.02 1.62
C PHE A 76 7.27 2.95 2.48
N PHE A 77 6.16 2.39 2.00
CA PHE A 77 5.46 1.23 2.56
C PHE A 77 5.62 0.04 1.62
N SER A 78 6.40 -0.94 2.05
CA SER A 78 6.76 -2.11 1.27
C SER A 78 6.01 -3.36 1.74
N ALA A 79 5.58 -4.20 0.79
CA ALA A 79 5.07 -5.54 1.04
C ALA A 79 6.19 -6.61 1.11
N ASN A 80 7.43 -6.17 1.39
CA ASN A 80 8.60 -7.02 1.58
C ASN A 80 9.55 -6.32 2.54
N LEU A 81 10.15 -7.04 3.49
CA LEU A 81 11.05 -6.46 4.50
C LEU A 81 12.43 -6.12 3.93
N ASP A 82 12.88 -6.83 2.91
CA ASP A 82 14.25 -6.72 2.40
C ASP A 82 14.47 -5.34 1.77
N TYR A 83 13.53 -4.83 0.98
CA TYR A 83 13.66 -3.51 0.36
C TYR A 83 13.87 -2.37 1.36
N PRO A 84 13.07 -2.20 2.44
CA PRO A 84 13.33 -1.22 3.48
C PRO A 84 14.67 -1.46 4.22
N LYS A 85 15.06 -2.73 4.44
CA LYS A 85 16.34 -3.08 5.07
C LYS A 85 17.53 -2.72 4.19
N GLU A 86 17.45 -2.97 2.88
CA GLU A 86 18.48 -2.59 1.92
C GLU A 86 18.62 -1.07 1.80
N LEU A 87 17.49 -0.32 1.72
CA LEU A 87 17.52 1.15 1.75
C LEU A 87 18.18 1.66 3.06
N LYS A 88 17.90 1.03 4.19
CA LYS A 88 18.52 1.38 5.49
C LYS A 88 20.04 1.14 5.44
N THR A 89 20.47 0.00 4.91
CA THR A 89 21.89 -0.32 4.77
C THR A 89 22.61 0.65 3.83
N ALA A 90 21.92 1.13 2.80
CA ALA A 90 22.43 2.14 1.87
C ALA A 90 22.41 3.59 2.45
N GLY A 91 21.97 3.80 3.70
CA GLY A 91 21.90 5.12 4.32
C GLY A 91 20.76 6.01 3.81
N LEU A 92 19.79 5.44 3.10
CA LEU A 92 18.67 6.16 2.49
C LEU A 92 17.44 6.27 3.40
N VAL A 93 17.54 5.78 4.64
CA VAL A 93 16.43 5.74 5.61
C VAL A 93 16.76 6.62 6.82
N GLU A 94 15.78 7.37 7.28
CA GLU A 94 15.87 8.15 8.52
C GLU A 94 16.04 7.21 9.72
N PRO A 95 17.05 7.39 10.58
CA PRO A 95 17.27 6.55 11.74
C PRO A 95 16.04 6.42 12.63
N GLY A 96 15.72 5.19 13.05
CA GLY A 96 14.59 4.91 13.95
C GLY A 96 13.21 4.86 13.25
N SER A 97 13.14 5.09 11.93
CA SER A 97 11.85 5.11 11.20
C SER A 97 11.39 3.75 10.65
N TYR A 98 12.23 2.71 10.70
CA TYR A 98 11.81 1.37 10.27
C TYR A 98 10.73 0.80 11.20
N TYR A 99 9.63 0.34 10.60
CA TYR A 99 8.53 -0.24 11.36
C TYR A 99 7.82 -1.34 10.55
N GLU A 100 7.73 -2.53 11.13
CA GLU A 100 6.96 -3.66 10.58
C GLU A 100 5.51 -3.51 11.03
N TYR A 101 4.59 -3.27 10.06
CA TYR A 101 3.23 -2.89 10.40
C TYR A 101 2.19 -3.99 10.18
N ALA A 102 2.43 -4.95 9.28
CA ALA A 102 1.47 -5.99 8.98
C ALA A 102 2.09 -7.19 8.22
N LYS A 103 1.27 -8.25 8.06
CA LYS A 103 1.50 -9.32 7.07
C LYS A 103 0.30 -9.38 6.14
N GLY A 104 0.59 -9.53 4.84
CA GLY A 104 -0.43 -9.70 3.81
C GLY A 104 -0.81 -11.16 3.59
N ARG A 105 -1.97 -11.37 2.96
CA ARG A 105 -2.46 -12.69 2.55
C ARG A 105 -2.85 -12.69 1.09
N ILE A 106 -2.76 -13.84 0.42
CA ILE A 106 -3.21 -14.04 -0.95
C ILE A 106 -4.43 -14.95 -1.01
N VAL A 107 -5.27 -14.68 -2.00
CA VAL A 107 -6.50 -15.41 -2.25
C VAL A 107 -6.63 -15.75 -3.74
N ILE A 108 -7.30 -16.85 -4.05
CA ILE A 108 -7.82 -17.11 -5.39
C ILE A 108 -9.16 -16.41 -5.49
N TRP A 109 -9.32 -15.49 -6.42
CA TRP A 109 -10.53 -14.71 -6.61
C TRP A 109 -11.09 -14.93 -8.02
N VAL A 110 -12.43 -15.05 -8.11
CA VAL A 110 -13.17 -15.17 -9.36
C VAL A 110 -14.38 -14.26 -9.36
N PRO A 111 -14.87 -13.80 -10.55
CA PRO A 111 -16.13 -13.08 -10.67
C PRO A 111 -17.30 -13.86 -10.07
N LYS A 112 -18.34 -13.15 -9.65
CA LYS A 112 -19.50 -13.73 -8.94
C LYS A 112 -20.24 -14.79 -9.75
N ASP A 113 -20.30 -14.63 -11.07
CA ASP A 113 -20.97 -15.51 -12.03
C ASP A 113 -20.11 -16.70 -12.50
N SER A 114 -18.85 -16.74 -12.08
CA SER A 114 -17.94 -17.85 -12.38
C SER A 114 -18.51 -19.18 -11.87
N LYS A 115 -18.39 -20.23 -12.68
CA LYS A 115 -18.81 -21.61 -12.34
C LYS A 115 -17.70 -22.43 -11.71
N LEU A 116 -16.52 -21.85 -11.49
CA LEU A 116 -15.40 -22.54 -10.89
C LEU A 116 -15.69 -22.89 -9.43
N ASP A 117 -15.42 -24.13 -9.06
CA ASP A 117 -15.44 -24.57 -7.66
C ASP A 117 -14.07 -24.30 -7.03
N LEU A 118 -14.04 -23.38 -6.04
CA LEU A 118 -12.81 -22.98 -5.35
C LEU A 118 -12.42 -23.91 -4.20
N SER A 119 -13.22 -24.93 -3.87
CA SER A 119 -12.97 -25.83 -2.73
C SER A 119 -11.68 -26.63 -2.86
N SER A 120 -11.20 -26.83 -4.08
CA SER A 120 -9.93 -27.52 -4.36
C SER A 120 -8.69 -26.62 -4.23
N GLY A 121 -8.84 -25.37 -3.76
CA GLY A 121 -7.73 -24.43 -3.62
C GLY A 121 -6.99 -24.23 -4.94
N LEU A 122 -5.65 -24.19 -4.89
CA LEU A 122 -4.81 -23.97 -6.09
C LEU A 122 -5.01 -25.00 -7.22
N GLN A 123 -5.53 -26.19 -6.93
CA GLN A 123 -5.81 -27.20 -7.97
C GLN A 123 -6.90 -26.74 -8.94
N VAL A 124 -7.76 -25.79 -8.56
CA VAL A 124 -8.75 -25.21 -9.47
C VAL A 124 -8.12 -24.59 -10.72
N LEU A 125 -6.88 -24.09 -10.61
CA LEU A 125 -6.17 -23.47 -11.73
C LEU A 125 -5.89 -24.45 -12.89
N LEU A 126 -5.94 -25.76 -12.63
CA LEU A 126 -5.82 -26.82 -13.65
C LEU A 126 -7.10 -27.01 -14.45
N ASN A 127 -8.21 -26.40 -14.06
CA ASN A 127 -9.47 -26.54 -14.78
C ASN A 127 -9.29 -26.12 -16.26
N PRO A 128 -9.67 -26.96 -17.24
CA PRO A 128 -9.47 -26.67 -18.67
C PRO A 128 -10.29 -25.48 -19.17
N SER A 129 -11.34 -25.05 -18.46
CA SER A 129 -12.09 -23.86 -18.79
C SER A 129 -11.30 -22.58 -18.56
N ILE A 130 -10.30 -22.58 -17.66
CA ILE A 130 -9.46 -21.43 -17.37
C ILE A 130 -8.45 -21.24 -18.51
N LYS A 131 -8.54 -20.11 -19.19
CA LYS A 131 -7.63 -19.72 -20.27
C LYS A 131 -6.59 -18.70 -19.80
N LYS A 132 -6.97 -17.82 -18.87
CA LYS A 132 -6.11 -16.73 -18.36
C LYS A 132 -6.18 -16.65 -16.84
N ILE A 133 -5.01 -16.53 -16.23
CA ILE A 133 -4.82 -16.42 -14.79
C ILE A 133 -4.09 -15.10 -14.51
N ALA A 134 -4.71 -14.17 -13.80
CA ALA A 134 -4.06 -12.94 -13.41
C ALA A 134 -3.12 -13.18 -12.22
N VAL A 135 -1.86 -12.77 -12.36
CA VAL A 135 -0.81 -12.87 -11.33
C VAL A 135 0.00 -11.58 -11.36
N ALA A 136 0.39 -11.05 -10.21
CA ALA A 136 1.31 -9.92 -10.18
C ALA A 136 2.70 -10.35 -10.65
N ASN A 137 3.41 -9.47 -11.36
CA ASN A 137 4.71 -9.80 -11.92
C ASN A 137 5.73 -10.14 -10.80
N PRO A 138 6.18 -11.39 -10.69
CA PRO A 138 7.03 -11.84 -9.59
C PRO A 138 8.44 -11.22 -9.60
N ARG A 139 8.83 -10.55 -10.70
CA ARG A 139 10.15 -9.88 -10.76
C ARG A 139 10.28 -8.75 -9.74
N HIS A 140 9.17 -8.06 -9.43
CA HIS A 140 9.18 -6.86 -8.58
C HIS A 140 7.98 -6.75 -7.63
N ALA A 141 6.98 -7.63 -7.75
CA ALA A 141 5.80 -7.63 -6.90
C ALA A 141 5.84 -8.77 -5.86
N PRO A 142 5.94 -8.48 -4.55
CA PRO A 142 6.00 -9.50 -3.50
C PRO A 142 4.81 -10.45 -3.51
N TYR A 143 3.62 -9.95 -3.80
CA TYR A 143 2.42 -10.78 -3.95
C TYR A 143 2.50 -11.74 -5.14
N GLY A 144 3.19 -11.34 -6.22
CA GLY A 144 3.48 -12.23 -7.34
C GLY A 144 4.48 -13.32 -6.97
N GLN A 145 5.50 -12.98 -6.20
CA GLN A 145 6.47 -13.97 -5.67
C GLN A 145 5.77 -14.99 -4.78
N ALA A 146 4.90 -14.54 -3.86
CA ALA A 146 4.12 -15.43 -3.01
C ALA A 146 3.17 -16.32 -3.82
N ALA A 147 2.49 -15.78 -4.84
CA ALA A 147 1.61 -16.55 -5.72
C ALA A 147 2.38 -17.65 -6.48
N VAL A 148 3.55 -17.32 -7.02
CA VAL A 148 4.42 -18.31 -7.72
C VAL A 148 4.89 -19.39 -6.75
N ALA A 149 5.36 -19.01 -5.55
CA ALA A 149 5.81 -19.95 -4.54
C ALA A 149 4.69 -20.92 -4.12
N ALA A 150 3.48 -20.41 -3.89
CA ALA A 150 2.32 -21.24 -3.56
C ALA A 150 1.97 -22.23 -4.68
N MET A 151 1.95 -21.75 -5.94
CA MET A 151 1.68 -22.62 -7.10
C MET A 151 2.78 -23.68 -7.32
N GLN A 152 4.04 -23.34 -7.04
CA GLN A 152 5.15 -24.30 -7.09
C GLN A 152 5.01 -25.38 -6.02
N LYS A 153 4.72 -24.99 -4.79
CA LYS A 153 4.49 -25.92 -3.67
C LYS A 153 3.30 -26.85 -3.95
N ALA A 154 2.23 -26.32 -4.53
CA ALA A 154 1.06 -27.12 -4.95
C ALA A 154 1.29 -27.95 -6.23
N SER A 155 2.48 -27.87 -6.87
CA SER A 155 2.82 -28.56 -8.13
C SER A 155 1.89 -28.22 -9.30
N VAL A 156 1.35 -27.01 -9.32
CA VAL A 156 0.49 -26.52 -10.42
C VAL A 156 1.20 -25.52 -11.32
N TYR A 157 2.23 -24.84 -10.86
CA TYR A 157 2.92 -23.73 -11.56
C TYR A 157 3.27 -24.08 -13.02
N ASP A 158 4.02 -25.16 -13.25
CA ASP A 158 4.49 -25.53 -14.59
C ASP A 158 3.37 -25.87 -15.57
N LYS A 159 2.21 -26.25 -15.04
CA LYS A 159 1.03 -26.59 -15.85
C LYS A 159 0.20 -25.38 -16.25
N VAL A 160 0.40 -24.23 -15.57
CA VAL A 160 -0.46 -23.05 -15.74
C VAL A 160 0.30 -21.78 -16.10
N LYS A 161 1.63 -21.74 -16.00
CA LYS A 161 2.44 -20.53 -16.24
C LYS A 161 2.21 -19.87 -17.59
N ASP A 162 1.91 -20.65 -18.63
CA ASP A 162 1.65 -20.15 -19.98
C ASP A 162 0.29 -19.45 -20.11
N LYS A 163 -0.57 -19.57 -19.07
CA LYS A 163 -1.87 -18.87 -18.99
C LYS A 163 -1.77 -17.52 -18.25
N PHE A 164 -0.59 -17.13 -17.76
CA PHE A 164 -0.48 -15.94 -16.92
C PHE A 164 -0.70 -14.65 -17.70
N VAL A 165 -1.50 -13.78 -17.10
CA VAL A 165 -1.60 -12.36 -17.43
C VAL A 165 -0.95 -11.61 -16.28
N LEU A 166 0.24 -11.04 -16.53
CA LEU A 166 1.05 -10.41 -15.50
C LEU A 166 0.63 -8.95 -15.30
N GLY A 167 0.22 -8.62 -14.08
CA GLY A 167 0.00 -7.24 -13.64
C GLY A 167 1.28 -6.63 -13.10
N GLU A 168 1.52 -5.35 -13.38
CA GLU A 168 2.66 -4.60 -12.85
C GLU A 168 2.68 -4.56 -11.31
N ASN A 169 1.52 -4.64 -10.70
CA ASN A 169 1.34 -4.73 -9.26
C ASN A 169 0.05 -5.50 -8.94
N ILE A 170 -0.21 -5.74 -7.66
CA ILE A 170 -1.35 -6.57 -7.23
C ILE A 170 -2.71 -5.90 -7.49
N SER A 171 -2.79 -4.56 -7.54
CA SER A 171 -4.02 -3.83 -7.90
C SER A 171 -4.37 -4.00 -9.39
N GLN A 172 -3.37 -3.93 -10.28
CA GLN A 172 -3.60 -4.19 -11.69
C GLN A 172 -4.01 -5.65 -11.93
N THR A 173 -3.40 -6.59 -11.19
CA THR A 173 -3.81 -8.00 -11.20
C THR A 173 -5.29 -8.17 -10.85
N ALA A 174 -5.74 -7.50 -9.78
CA ALA A 174 -7.14 -7.48 -9.39
C ALA A 174 -8.04 -6.86 -10.48
N SER A 175 -7.57 -5.81 -11.14
CA SER A 175 -8.29 -5.16 -12.24
C SER A 175 -8.47 -6.10 -13.44
N PHE A 176 -7.49 -6.93 -13.77
CA PHE A 176 -7.60 -7.88 -14.88
C PHE A 176 -8.70 -8.93 -14.65
N VAL A 177 -8.80 -9.47 -13.43
CA VAL A 177 -9.85 -10.45 -13.15
C VAL A 177 -11.22 -9.78 -13.00
N MET A 178 -11.29 -8.58 -12.45
CA MET A 178 -12.56 -7.82 -12.34
C MET A 178 -13.13 -7.39 -13.69
N SER A 179 -12.29 -7.09 -14.66
CA SER A 179 -12.70 -6.68 -16.02
C SER A 179 -12.99 -7.85 -16.95
N GLY A 180 -12.74 -9.10 -16.52
CA GLY A 180 -12.85 -10.29 -17.38
C GLY A 180 -11.66 -10.47 -18.34
N ALA A 181 -10.59 -9.69 -18.19
CA ALA A 181 -9.34 -9.91 -18.94
C ALA A 181 -8.61 -11.19 -18.50
N ALA A 182 -8.93 -11.72 -17.32
CA ALA A 182 -8.55 -13.03 -16.83
C ALA A 182 -9.75 -13.73 -16.17
N ASP A 183 -9.78 -15.07 -16.26
CA ASP A 183 -10.88 -15.88 -15.72
C ASP A 183 -10.82 -16.04 -14.20
N VAL A 184 -9.60 -16.00 -13.65
CA VAL A 184 -9.27 -16.14 -12.24
C VAL A 184 -8.02 -15.31 -11.93
N GLY A 185 -7.91 -14.84 -10.70
CA GLY A 185 -6.71 -14.11 -10.26
C GLY A 185 -6.23 -14.57 -8.88
N ILE A 186 -4.90 -14.57 -8.68
CA ILE A 186 -4.33 -14.62 -7.34
C ILE A 186 -4.08 -13.18 -6.92
N VAL A 187 -4.89 -12.70 -5.96
CA VAL A 187 -4.91 -11.31 -5.53
C VAL A 187 -4.67 -11.17 -4.03
N ALA A 188 -4.41 -9.96 -3.55
CA ALA A 188 -4.33 -9.70 -2.12
C ALA A 188 -5.72 -9.81 -1.46
N LEU A 189 -5.80 -10.42 -0.28
CA LEU A 189 -7.03 -10.47 0.51
C LEU A 189 -7.56 -9.05 0.77
N SER A 190 -6.67 -8.08 1.00
CA SER A 190 -7.02 -6.68 1.24
C SER A 190 -7.80 -6.04 0.07
N LEU A 191 -7.47 -6.43 -1.16
CA LEU A 191 -8.20 -5.99 -2.34
C LEU A 191 -9.53 -6.73 -2.49
N ALA A 192 -9.54 -8.05 -2.24
CA ALA A 192 -10.77 -8.86 -2.28
C ALA A 192 -11.83 -8.35 -1.28
N LEU A 193 -11.40 -7.85 -0.10
CA LEU A 193 -12.27 -7.27 0.92
C LEU A 193 -12.60 -5.79 0.68
N SER A 194 -11.98 -5.15 -0.32
CA SER A 194 -12.22 -3.74 -0.61
C SER A 194 -13.65 -3.47 -1.08
N PRO A 195 -14.16 -2.24 -0.93
CA PRO A 195 -15.47 -1.85 -1.43
C PRO A 195 -15.65 -2.13 -2.94
N ASN A 196 -14.54 -2.14 -3.69
CA ASN A 196 -14.58 -2.35 -5.14
C ASN A 196 -14.76 -3.82 -5.54
N MET A 197 -14.37 -4.78 -4.70
CA MET A 197 -14.32 -6.20 -5.05
C MET A 197 -15.22 -7.11 -4.20
N LYS A 198 -15.48 -6.78 -2.91
CA LYS A 198 -16.14 -7.66 -1.93
C LYS A 198 -17.47 -8.26 -2.38
N ASP A 199 -18.26 -7.51 -3.16
CA ASP A 199 -19.60 -7.93 -3.60
C ASP A 199 -19.62 -8.39 -5.07
N LYS A 200 -18.47 -8.32 -5.77
CA LYS A 200 -18.36 -8.61 -7.21
C LYS A 200 -17.80 -9.99 -7.52
N GLY A 201 -17.35 -10.72 -6.53
CA GLY A 201 -16.74 -12.02 -6.73
C GLY A 201 -16.81 -12.91 -5.51
N ARG A 202 -16.12 -14.03 -5.64
CA ARG A 202 -15.91 -15.02 -4.58
C ARG A 202 -14.43 -15.32 -4.49
N TYR A 203 -13.97 -15.67 -3.31
CA TYR A 203 -12.58 -16.04 -3.12
C TYR A 203 -12.43 -17.21 -2.14
N VAL A 204 -11.28 -17.86 -2.20
CA VAL A 204 -10.76 -18.78 -1.19
C VAL A 204 -9.35 -18.35 -0.82
N GLU A 205 -9.05 -18.33 0.46
CA GLU A 205 -7.70 -18.02 0.94
C GLU A 205 -6.74 -19.16 0.58
N ILE A 206 -5.54 -18.79 0.14
CA ILE A 206 -4.43 -19.73 0.02
C ILE A 206 -3.81 -19.85 1.42
N PRO A 207 -3.67 -21.07 1.98
CA PRO A 207 -3.11 -21.26 3.32
C PRO A 207 -1.76 -20.57 3.49
N ALA A 208 -1.56 -19.90 4.62
CA ALA A 208 -0.37 -19.08 4.87
C ALA A 208 0.95 -19.88 4.90
N ASP A 209 0.88 -21.18 5.12
CA ASP A 209 2.03 -22.10 5.07
C ASP A 209 2.37 -22.54 3.64
N GLU A 210 1.55 -22.22 2.63
CA GLU A 210 1.78 -22.54 1.23
C GLU A 210 2.76 -21.58 0.53
N TYR A 211 3.10 -20.46 1.14
CA TYR A 211 4.00 -19.44 0.56
C TYR A 211 4.82 -18.74 1.66
N PRO A 212 5.96 -18.12 1.31
CA PRO A 212 6.71 -17.30 2.26
C PRO A 212 5.84 -16.15 2.80
N PRO A 213 5.90 -15.84 4.09
CA PRO A 213 5.09 -14.77 4.68
C PRO A 213 5.33 -13.43 3.97
N ILE A 214 4.24 -12.71 3.67
CA ILE A 214 4.29 -11.38 3.04
C ILE A 214 4.38 -10.34 4.17
N GLU A 215 5.53 -10.27 4.81
CA GLU A 215 5.80 -9.31 5.88
C GLU A 215 6.05 -7.92 5.30
N GLN A 216 5.47 -6.92 5.94
CA GLN A 216 5.42 -5.56 5.41
C GLN A 216 6.03 -4.56 6.39
N ALA A 217 6.85 -3.66 5.87
CA ALA A 217 7.47 -2.60 6.66
C ALA A 217 7.41 -1.26 5.97
N CYS A 218 7.46 -0.19 6.75
CA CYS A 218 7.59 1.16 6.24
C CYS A 218 8.85 1.85 6.80
N VAL A 219 9.29 2.85 6.05
CA VAL A 219 10.43 3.71 6.40
C VAL A 219 10.16 5.16 5.99
N ILE A 220 10.79 6.10 6.68
CA ILE A 220 10.93 7.48 6.23
C ILE A 220 12.26 7.59 5.48
N LEU A 221 12.26 8.27 4.35
CA LEU A 221 13.47 8.46 3.56
C LEU A 221 14.34 9.57 4.15
N SER A 222 15.67 9.36 4.18
CA SER A 222 16.62 10.34 4.70
C SER A 222 16.59 11.66 3.92
N SER A 223 16.22 11.61 2.63
CA SER A 223 16.06 12.77 1.74
C SER A 223 14.77 13.57 1.98
N SER A 224 13.84 13.07 2.78
CA SER A 224 12.58 13.77 3.08
C SER A 224 12.83 15.17 3.64
N LYS A 225 12.15 16.16 3.06
CA LYS A 225 12.13 17.54 3.56
C LYS A 225 10.98 17.78 4.55
N ASN A 226 10.09 16.80 4.71
CA ASN A 226 8.89 16.86 5.52
C ASN A 226 8.96 15.89 6.72
N LYS A 227 10.18 15.69 7.28
CA LYS A 227 10.48 14.69 8.31
C LYS A 227 9.55 14.75 9.51
N GLU A 228 9.21 15.94 9.98
CA GLU A 228 8.31 16.12 11.13
C GLU A 228 6.93 15.53 10.84
N THR A 229 6.32 15.88 9.70
CA THR A 229 5.02 15.34 9.30
C THR A 229 5.09 13.83 9.03
N ALA A 230 6.19 13.35 8.42
CA ALA A 230 6.41 11.93 8.19
C ALA A 230 6.53 11.14 9.51
N MET A 231 7.22 11.68 10.54
CA MET A 231 7.31 11.10 11.87
C MET A 231 5.96 11.09 12.59
N GLN A 232 5.16 12.15 12.44
CA GLN A 232 3.80 12.17 12.98
C GLN A 232 2.91 11.11 12.31
N PHE A 233 3.02 10.96 10.98
CA PHE A 233 2.30 9.93 10.26
C PHE A 233 2.77 8.53 10.65
N LEU A 234 4.07 8.30 10.81
CA LEU A 234 4.61 7.04 11.33
C LEU A 234 4.08 6.72 12.74
N SER A 235 4.01 7.72 13.61
CA SER A 235 3.44 7.56 14.96
C SER A 235 1.96 7.22 14.89
N PHE A 236 1.23 7.83 13.95
CA PHE A 236 -0.17 7.52 13.71
C PHE A 236 -0.38 6.08 13.20
N ILE A 237 0.49 5.62 12.28
CA ILE A 237 0.47 4.23 11.78
C ILE A 237 0.57 3.20 12.91
N LYS A 238 1.29 3.52 13.99
CA LYS A 238 1.48 2.65 15.16
C LYS A 238 0.26 2.59 16.12
N THR A 239 -0.79 3.36 15.86
CA THR A 239 -1.97 3.40 16.74
C THR A 239 -2.87 2.18 16.57
N ALA A 240 -3.58 1.82 17.65
CA ALA A 240 -4.60 0.77 17.61
C ALA A 240 -5.70 1.03 16.55
N ALA A 241 -6.08 2.28 16.35
CA ALA A 241 -7.08 2.68 15.34
C ALA A 241 -6.65 2.35 13.90
N VAL A 242 -5.35 2.44 13.61
CA VAL A 242 -4.79 2.03 12.32
C VAL A 242 -4.68 0.52 12.25
N ALA A 243 -4.22 -0.14 13.31
CA ALA A 243 -4.19 -1.61 13.40
C ALA A 243 -5.57 -2.21 13.11
N ASP A 244 -6.64 -1.67 13.70
CA ASP A 244 -8.01 -2.12 13.45
C ASP A 244 -8.47 -1.85 12.01
N THR A 245 -8.00 -0.76 11.41
CA THR A 245 -8.26 -0.48 9.99
C THR A 245 -7.60 -1.54 9.12
N LEU A 246 -6.33 -1.85 9.34
CA LEU A 246 -5.60 -2.88 8.60
C LEU A 246 -6.25 -4.26 8.76
N ARG A 247 -6.64 -4.66 9.98
CA ARG A 247 -7.33 -5.93 10.25
C ARG A 247 -8.65 -6.05 9.47
N ARG A 248 -9.44 -4.97 9.38
CA ARG A 248 -10.68 -4.96 8.57
C ARG A 248 -10.44 -5.23 7.09
N TYR A 249 -9.27 -4.87 6.58
CA TYR A 249 -8.83 -5.21 5.23
C TYR A 249 -8.09 -6.54 5.15
N GLY A 250 -8.13 -7.39 6.20
CA GLY A 250 -7.58 -8.73 6.16
C GLY A 250 -6.07 -8.82 6.33
N PHE A 251 -5.42 -7.77 6.82
CA PHE A 251 -4.01 -7.85 7.22
C PHE A 251 -3.88 -8.50 8.60
N ASP A 252 -2.87 -9.33 8.77
CA ASP A 252 -2.41 -9.76 10.09
C ASP A 252 -1.52 -8.67 10.67
N VAL A 253 -1.97 -8.06 11.75
CA VAL A 253 -1.23 -6.99 12.43
C VAL A 253 -0.65 -7.55 13.72
N PRO A 254 0.67 -7.37 13.97
CA PRO A 254 1.28 -7.77 15.24
C PRO A 254 0.50 -7.21 16.42
N SER A 255 0.43 -7.98 17.51
CA SER A 255 -0.12 -7.47 18.77
C SER A 255 0.79 -6.33 19.26
N THR A 256 0.22 -5.14 19.46
CA THR A 256 0.92 -4.09 20.21
C THR A 256 1.01 -4.55 21.65
N GLU A 257 2.19 -4.98 22.09
CA GLU A 257 2.49 -5.16 23.52
C GLU A 257 2.48 -3.83 24.25
#